data_c7538a543af1d938772036653f7868d3
#
_entry.id   c7538a543af1d938772036653f7868d3
#
_cell.length_a   1.000
_cell.length_b   1.000
_cell.length_c   1.000
_cell.angle_alpha   90.00
_cell.angle_beta   90.00
_cell.angle_gamma   90.00
#
_symmetry.space_group_name_H-M   'P 1'
#
loop_
_entity.id
_entity.type
_entity.pdbx_description
1 polymer ?
#
loop_
_entity_poly.entity_id
_entity_poly.type
_entity_poly.pdbx_seq_one_letter_code
_entity_poly.pdbx_strand_id
1 'polypeptide(L)'
;RQRQMCIRDSHSAVRAQGSSRVFIGKVSDESADSRGHGQWHGCGVSKPSMGTVVWNCNWGQDACFESHATQPRATLFDNCRGGLVRYHAGGADTEAPNHLSDLTLWNLEVTGTIDEKGINFASDFKWWDAGNVWWKIYPPIVVGTHGQAVTFSQEEGQLTYEESTGVKVTPESLYEAQLQNRLGYVPAWLKALK
;
A
#
# COMPACT_ATOMS: atom_id res chain seq x y z
N ARG A 1 -0.56 10.47 -22.37
CA ARG A 1 -1.11 9.33 -23.14
C ARG A 1 -1.06 8.12 -22.22
N GLN A 2 -2.19 7.73 -21.70
CA GLN A 2 -2.38 6.48 -20.99
C GLN A 2 -2.17 5.33 -21.99
N ARG A 3 -1.14 4.54 -21.79
CA ARG A 3 -1.05 3.24 -22.45
C ARG A 3 -1.81 2.26 -21.58
N GLN A 4 -3.00 1.94 -22.01
CA GLN A 4 -3.73 0.76 -21.54
C GLN A 4 -2.99 -0.47 -22.10
N MET A 5 -2.10 -1.03 -21.32
CA MET A 5 -1.51 -2.32 -21.62
C MET A 5 -2.35 -3.36 -20.88
N CYS A 6 -3.31 -3.96 -21.61
CA CYS A 6 -3.91 -5.22 -21.21
C CYS A 6 -2.84 -6.31 -21.34
N ILE A 7 -2.05 -6.50 -20.28
CA ILE A 7 -1.11 -7.60 -20.18
C ILE A 7 -1.68 -8.55 -19.13
N ARG A 8 -1.93 -9.77 -19.50
CA ARG A 8 -2.36 -10.86 -18.61
C ARG A 8 -1.38 -11.16 -17.47
N ASP A 9 -0.21 -10.51 -17.44
CA ASP A 9 0.90 -10.71 -16.51
C ASP A 9 1.30 -9.41 -15.81
N SER A 10 0.40 -8.46 -15.65
CA SER A 10 0.68 -7.20 -14.96
C SER A 10 0.69 -7.43 -13.45
N HIS A 11 1.86 -7.32 -12.84
CA HIS A 11 2.04 -7.49 -11.39
C HIS A 11 1.41 -6.36 -10.56
N SER A 12 1.02 -5.26 -11.15
CA SER A 12 0.27 -4.20 -10.47
C SER A 12 -0.39 -3.25 -11.46
N ALA A 13 -1.52 -2.65 -11.06
CA ALA A 13 -2.26 -1.67 -11.86
C ALA A 13 -1.39 -0.46 -12.23
N VAL A 14 -0.61 0.03 -11.28
CA VAL A 14 0.35 1.14 -11.46
C VAL A 14 1.50 0.99 -10.48
N ARG A 15 2.71 1.32 -10.94
CA ARG A 15 3.91 1.24 -10.13
C ARG A 15 4.85 2.42 -10.38
N ALA A 16 5.29 3.08 -9.32
CA ALA A 16 6.42 4.00 -9.38
C ALA A 16 7.71 3.19 -9.29
N GLN A 17 8.58 3.29 -10.29
CA GLN A 17 9.80 2.51 -10.38
C GLN A 17 11.02 3.40 -10.60
N GLY A 18 12.05 3.27 -9.75
CA GLY A 18 13.31 3.98 -9.87
C GLY A 18 13.15 5.50 -9.96
N SER A 19 12.21 6.06 -9.23
CA SER A 19 11.75 7.43 -9.38
C SER A 19 11.63 8.16 -8.04
N SER A 20 11.54 9.47 -8.07
CA SER A 20 11.37 10.28 -6.87
C SER A 20 10.22 11.27 -7.01
N ARG A 21 9.53 11.53 -5.88
CA ARG A 21 8.44 12.52 -5.78
C ARG A 21 7.30 12.26 -6.77
N VAL A 22 6.86 10.99 -6.84
CA VAL A 22 5.76 10.57 -7.71
C VAL A 22 4.44 10.71 -6.98
N PHE A 23 3.43 11.21 -7.67
CA PHE A 23 2.04 11.20 -7.22
C PHE A 23 1.24 10.27 -8.12
N ILE A 24 0.57 9.29 -7.51
CA ILE A 24 -0.36 8.36 -8.13
C ILE A 24 -1.70 8.62 -7.48
N GLY A 25 -2.71 9.00 -8.25
CA GLY A 25 -4.01 9.33 -7.69
C GLY A 25 -5.17 8.81 -8.52
N LYS A 26 -6.26 8.41 -7.86
CA LYS A 26 -7.53 7.98 -8.47
C LYS A 26 -7.38 6.80 -9.45
N VAL A 27 -6.45 5.90 -9.17
CA VAL A 27 -6.37 4.63 -9.90
C VAL A 27 -7.31 3.64 -9.23
N SER A 28 -8.13 2.98 -10.02
CA SER A 28 -9.01 1.90 -9.57
C SER A 28 -8.69 0.63 -10.35
N ASP A 29 -8.39 -0.45 -9.63
CA ASP A 29 -8.21 -1.79 -10.16
C ASP A 29 -9.04 -2.74 -9.30
N GLU A 30 -10.26 -2.94 -9.72
CA GLU A 30 -11.24 -3.78 -9.00
C GLU A 30 -11.43 -5.12 -9.71
N SER A 31 -10.35 -5.71 -10.22
CA SER A 31 -10.45 -7.03 -10.84
C SER A 31 -10.99 -8.06 -9.83
N ALA A 32 -12.04 -8.75 -10.22
CA ALA A 32 -12.84 -9.58 -9.33
C ALA A 32 -12.20 -10.94 -8.98
N ASP A 33 -11.11 -11.32 -9.62
CA ASP A 33 -10.37 -12.55 -9.35
C ASP A 33 -8.89 -12.37 -9.70
N SER A 34 -8.17 -11.82 -8.77
CA SER A 34 -6.73 -11.60 -8.91
C SER A 34 -5.92 -12.89 -8.70
N ARG A 35 -6.43 -13.84 -7.95
CA ARG A 35 -5.70 -15.05 -7.53
C ARG A 35 -5.31 -15.98 -8.67
N GLY A 36 -6.14 -16.09 -9.69
CA GLY A 36 -5.87 -16.93 -10.85
C GLY A 36 -4.94 -16.30 -11.89
N HIS A 37 -4.63 -15.02 -11.75
CA HIS A 37 -3.96 -14.23 -12.81
C HIS A 37 -2.71 -13.47 -12.33
N GLY A 38 -2.22 -13.73 -11.13
CA GLY A 38 -1.03 -13.06 -10.57
C GLY A 38 -1.23 -11.57 -10.25
N GLN A 39 -2.46 -11.11 -10.19
CA GLN A 39 -2.81 -9.71 -9.92
C GLN A 39 -3.04 -9.43 -8.43
N TRP A 40 -2.20 -9.98 -7.58
CA TRP A 40 -2.29 -9.77 -6.13
C TRP A 40 -1.73 -8.41 -5.69
N HIS A 41 -1.28 -7.62 -6.65
CA HIS A 41 -0.65 -6.33 -6.42
C HIS A 41 -1.53 -5.22 -6.96
N GLY A 42 -2.01 -4.37 -6.07
CA GLY A 42 -2.68 -3.13 -6.41
C GLY A 42 -1.70 -2.07 -6.90
N CYS A 43 -1.76 -0.87 -6.34
CA CYS A 43 -0.77 0.17 -6.59
C CYS A 43 0.54 -0.12 -5.87
N GLY A 44 1.68 0.22 -6.47
CA GLY A 44 2.95 -0.14 -5.88
C GLY A 44 4.13 0.77 -6.15
N VAL A 45 5.23 0.42 -5.51
CA VAL A 45 6.54 1.04 -5.69
C VAL A 45 7.59 -0.04 -5.89
N SER A 46 8.65 0.26 -6.61
CA SER A 46 9.78 -0.66 -6.77
C SER A 46 11.06 0.10 -7.14
N LYS A 47 12.18 -0.63 -7.11
CA LYS A 47 13.50 -0.03 -7.31
C LYS A 47 13.77 1.04 -6.24
N PRO A 48 14.83 1.80 -6.25
CA PRO A 48 15.08 2.83 -5.24
C PRO A 48 14.17 4.06 -5.40
N SER A 49 12.84 3.85 -5.44
CA SER A 49 11.85 4.94 -5.45
C SER A 49 11.81 5.66 -4.11
N MET A 50 11.59 6.97 -4.13
CA MET A 50 11.55 7.78 -2.92
C MET A 50 10.50 8.88 -2.99
N GLY A 51 9.71 9.04 -1.92
CA GLY A 51 8.71 10.11 -1.81
C GLY A 51 7.51 9.89 -2.74
N THR A 52 7.04 8.65 -2.86
CA THR A 52 5.85 8.32 -3.63
C THR A 52 4.61 8.47 -2.76
N VAL A 53 3.60 9.13 -3.32
CA VAL A 53 2.26 9.22 -2.72
C VAL A 53 1.28 8.46 -3.61
N VAL A 54 0.58 7.50 -3.02
CA VAL A 54 -0.55 6.79 -3.62
C VAL A 54 -1.81 7.30 -2.92
N TRP A 55 -2.63 8.08 -3.64
CA TRP A 55 -3.70 8.87 -3.07
C TRP A 55 -5.07 8.51 -3.64
N ASN A 56 -6.02 8.17 -2.77
CA ASN A 56 -7.39 7.79 -3.17
C ASN A 56 -7.43 6.74 -4.28
N CYS A 57 -6.58 5.73 -4.20
CA CYS A 57 -6.53 4.60 -5.12
C CYS A 57 -7.26 3.40 -4.53
N ASN A 58 -7.83 2.57 -5.40
CA ASN A 58 -8.54 1.36 -5.02
C ASN A 58 -7.93 0.14 -5.68
N TRP A 59 -7.95 -0.99 -4.97
CA TRP A 59 -7.61 -2.31 -5.51
C TRP A 59 -8.52 -3.38 -4.94
N GLY A 60 -8.50 -4.57 -5.53
CA GLY A 60 -9.37 -5.68 -5.15
C GLY A 60 -9.21 -6.12 -3.69
N GLN A 61 -10.26 -6.72 -3.15
CA GLN A 61 -10.27 -7.24 -1.78
C GLN A 61 -9.28 -8.38 -1.55
N ASP A 62 -8.87 -9.06 -2.61
CA ASP A 62 -7.93 -10.16 -2.65
C ASP A 62 -6.54 -9.75 -3.18
N ALA A 63 -6.28 -8.46 -3.25
CA ALA A 63 -5.00 -7.86 -3.59
C ALA A 63 -4.42 -7.05 -2.43
N CYS A 64 -3.15 -6.71 -2.52
CA CYS A 64 -2.43 -5.86 -1.58
C CYS A 64 -1.69 -4.76 -2.34
N PHE A 65 -1.36 -3.66 -1.67
CA PHE A 65 -0.34 -2.78 -2.21
C PHE A 65 0.98 -3.54 -2.36
N GLU A 66 1.86 -3.08 -3.22
CA GLU A 66 3.16 -3.72 -3.39
C GLU A 66 4.31 -2.75 -3.16
N SER A 67 5.32 -3.21 -2.43
CA SER A 67 6.65 -2.63 -2.41
C SER A 67 7.63 -3.69 -2.89
N HIS A 68 8.03 -3.61 -4.18
CA HIS A 68 8.76 -4.68 -4.83
C HIS A 68 10.23 -4.34 -5.02
N ALA A 69 11.06 -5.02 -4.23
CA ALA A 69 12.50 -5.08 -4.40
C ALA A 69 13.27 -3.74 -4.35
N THR A 70 14.54 -3.81 -4.10
CA THR A 70 15.51 -2.73 -4.21
C THR A 70 15.20 -1.48 -3.38
N GLN A 71 14.54 -1.67 -2.24
CA GLN A 71 14.55 -0.72 -1.14
C GLN A 71 13.91 0.66 -1.44
N PRO A 72 12.67 0.73 -1.97
CA PRO A 72 11.91 1.98 -1.96
C PRO A 72 11.81 2.53 -0.54
N ARG A 73 11.55 3.81 -0.40
CA ARG A 73 11.41 4.47 0.91
C ARG A 73 10.53 5.70 0.83
N ALA A 74 10.03 6.14 1.99
CA ALA A 74 9.15 7.30 2.11
C ALA A 74 7.94 7.20 1.17
N THR A 75 7.17 6.12 1.32
CA THR A 75 5.96 5.86 0.55
C THR A 75 4.73 6.07 1.42
N LEU A 76 3.78 6.85 0.92
CA LEU A 76 2.52 7.11 1.59
C LEU A 76 1.36 6.52 0.77
N PHE A 77 0.63 5.57 1.35
CA PHE A 77 -0.69 5.15 0.90
C PHE A 77 -1.73 5.94 1.67
N ASP A 78 -2.38 6.88 1.02
CA ASP A 78 -3.19 7.92 1.62
C ASP A 78 -4.66 7.80 1.21
N ASN A 79 -5.53 7.50 2.15
CA ASN A 79 -6.98 7.35 1.94
C ASN A 79 -7.30 6.37 0.80
N CYS A 80 -6.55 5.29 0.73
CA CYS A 80 -6.74 4.22 -0.25
C CYS A 80 -7.75 3.19 0.25
N ARG A 81 -8.22 2.33 -0.67
CA ARG A 81 -9.16 1.26 -0.39
C ARG A 81 -8.74 -0.03 -1.07
N GLY A 82 -8.71 -1.14 -0.34
CA GLY A 82 -8.36 -2.43 -0.92
C GLY A 82 -8.09 -3.51 0.12
N GLY A 83 -7.74 -4.69 -0.36
CA GLY A 83 -7.38 -5.81 0.49
C GLY A 83 -5.98 -5.70 1.09
N LEU A 84 -5.73 -6.56 2.06
CA LEU A 84 -4.42 -6.90 2.58
C LEU A 84 -4.18 -8.39 2.39
N VAL A 85 -3.06 -8.75 1.82
CA VAL A 85 -2.64 -10.13 1.65
C VAL A 85 -1.48 -10.42 2.58
N ARG A 86 -1.65 -11.39 3.45
CA ARG A 86 -0.63 -11.80 4.40
C ARG A 86 0.61 -12.28 3.65
N TYR A 87 1.79 -11.81 4.07
CA TYR A 87 3.07 -12.12 3.43
C TYR A 87 3.16 -11.70 1.95
N HIS A 88 2.55 -10.58 1.59
CA HIS A 88 2.53 -10.15 0.17
C HIS A 88 2.80 -8.66 -0.04
N ALA A 89 3.38 -7.98 0.94
CA ALA A 89 3.73 -6.56 0.83
C ALA A 89 5.07 -6.28 0.12
N GLY A 90 5.81 -7.32 -0.23
CA GLY A 90 7.12 -7.23 -0.88
C GLY A 90 7.23 -8.20 -2.06
N GLY A 91 8.42 -8.64 -2.45
CA GLY A 91 8.52 -9.53 -3.58
C GLY A 91 9.88 -10.09 -3.98
N ALA A 92 10.98 -9.82 -3.27
CA ALA A 92 12.28 -10.41 -3.63
C ALA A 92 13.18 -10.59 -2.42
N ASP A 93 13.62 -11.81 -2.18
CA ASP A 93 14.54 -12.16 -1.09
C ASP A 93 15.96 -11.63 -1.32
N THR A 94 16.44 -11.70 -2.54
CA THR A 94 17.79 -11.22 -2.92
C THR A 94 17.96 -9.71 -2.83
N GLU A 95 16.86 -8.98 -2.76
CA GLU A 95 16.81 -7.52 -2.74
C GLU A 95 16.06 -6.98 -1.51
N ALA A 96 15.88 -7.82 -0.50
CA ALA A 96 15.24 -7.44 0.76
C ALA A 96 16.12 -6.45 1.56
N PRO A 97 15.51 -5.57 2.37
CA PRO A 97 14.06 -5.43 2.53
C PRO A 97 13.42 -4.79 1.29
N ASN A 98 12.20 -5.18 0.98
CA ASN A 98 11.46 -4.67 -0.16
C ASN A 98 10.97 -3.23 0.04
N HIS A 99 10.97 -2.74 1.25
CA HIS A 99 10.80 -1.33 1.60
C HIS A 99 11.71 -0.99 2.78
N LEU A 100 12.36 0.17 2.72
CA LEU A 100 13.08 0.77 3.84
C LEU A 100 12.12 1.61 4.71
N SER A 101 12.65 2.62 5.39
CA SER A 101 11.92 3.46 6.30
C SER A 101 10.75 4.22 5.65
N ASP A 102 9.83 4.65 6.50
CA ASP A 102 8.77 5.60 6.20
C ASP A 102 7.72 5.08 5.19
N LEU A 103 7.39 3.78 5.27
CA LEU A 103 6.16 3.26 4.69
C LEU A 103 5.00 3.64 5.60
N THR A 104 4.06 4.41 5.08
CA THR A 104 2.92 4.91 5.84
C THR A 104 1.60 4.52 5.17
N LEU A 105 0.71 3.91 5.95
CA LEU A 105 -0.68 3.66 5.59
C LEU A 105 -1.54 4.63 6.40
N TRP A 106 -2.20 5.57 5.72
CA TRP A 106 -3.05 6.57 6.34
C TRP A 106 -4.49 6.42 5.86
N ASN A 107 -5.41 6.16 6.78
CA ASN A 107 -6.83 5.95 6.49
C ASN A 107 -7.07 4.90 5.39
N LEU A 108 -6.36 3.79 5.44
CA LEU A 108 -6.61 2.68 4.53
C LEU A 108 -7.93 1.99 4.89
N GLU A 109 -8.88 1.97 3.95
CA GLU A 109 -10.09 1.16 4.06
C GLU A 109 -9.80 -0.28 3.63
N VAL A 110 -9.72 -1.19 4.58
CA VAL A 110 -9.50 -2.62 4.32
C VAL A 110 -10.81 -3.25 3.85
N THR A 111 -10.79 -3.89 2.69
CA THR A 111 -11.96 -4.57 2.11
C THR A 111 -11.89 -6.09 2.19
N GLY A 112 -10.72 -6.64 2.48
CA GLY A 112 -10.49 -8.06 2.66
C GLY A 112 -9.13 -8.32 3.29
N THR A 113 -9.02 -9.44 4.02
CA THR A 113 -7.75 -9.93 4.56
C THR A 113 -7.63 -11.40 4.20
N ILE A 114 -6.68 -11.74 3.35
CA ILE A 114 -6.48 -13.11 2.90
C ILE A 114 -4.99 -13.50 3.01
N ASP A 115 -4.73 -14.80 2.99
CA ASP A 115 -3.40 -15.32 2.71
C ASP A 115 -3.23 -15.67 1.22
N GLU A 116 -2.06 -16.14 0.82
CA GLU A 116 -1.76 -16.58 -0.56
C GLU A 116 -2.66 -17.72 -1.05
N LYS A 117 -3.33 -18.43 -0.16
CA LYS A 117 -4.28 -19.49 -0.49
C LYS A 117 -5.72 -18.97 -0.60
N GLY A 118 -5.92 -17.67 -0.37
CA GLY A 118 -7.22 -17.03 -0.35
C GLY A 118 -8.05 -17.32 0.90
N ILE A 119 -7.42 -17.79 1.97
CA ILE A 119 -8.07 -17.98 3.26
C ILE A 119 -8.16 -16.63 3.95
N ASN A 120 -9.35 -16.25 4.41
CA ASN A 120 -9.54 -15.02 5.15
C ASN A 120 -8.75 -15.05 6.46
N PHE A 121 -7.97 -14.01 6.70
CA PHE A 121 -7.08 -13.91 7.83
C PHE A 121 -7.10 -12.48 8.39
N ALA A 122 -7.85 -12.25 9.45
CA ALA A 122 -8.05 -10.92 10.04
C ALA A 122 -7.29 -10.72 11.36
N SER A 123 -6.82 -11.79 12.00
CA SER A 123 -6.12 -11.73 13.29
C SER A 123 -4.63 -11.95 13.13
N ASP A 124 -3.83 -11.26 13.92
CA ASP A 124 -2.36 -11.36 13.93
C ASP A 124 -1.75 -11.23 12.51
N PHE A 125 -2.15 -10.18 11.81
CA PHE A 125 -1.69 -9.91 10.45
C PHE A 125 -0.20 -9.57 10.47
N LYS A 126 0.59 -10.32 9.69
CA LYS A 126 2.04 -10.12 9.54
C LYS A 126 2.38 -9.73 8.11
N TRP A 127 3.28 -8.77 7.97
CA TRP A 127 3.83 -8.39 6.67
C TRP A 127 4.78 -9.45 6.11
N TRP A 128 5.55 -10.07 7.00
CA TRP A 128 6.50 -11.13 6.68
C TRP A 128 6.82 -11.95 7.95
N ASP A 129 7.44 -13.12 7.78
CA ASP A 129 8.00 -13.91 8.88
C ASP A 129 9.30 -14.63 8.45
N ALA A 130 9.88 -15.43 9.34
CA ALA A 130 11.12 -16.15 9.07
C ALA A 130 11.01 -17.18 7.92
N GLY A 131 9.81 -17.67 7.64
CA GLY A 131 9.53 -18.57 6.51
C GLY A 131 9.28 -17.84 5.19
N ASN A 132 9.11 -16.52 5.23
CA ASN A 132 8.72 -15.69 4.09
C ASN A 132 9.53 -14.38 4.04
N VAL A 133 10.86 -14.50 4.18
CA VAL A 133 11.78 -13.34 4.23
C VAL A 133 11.80 -12.52 2.95
N TRP A 134 11.43 -13.10 1.82
CA TRP A 134 11.30 -12.36 0.54
C TRP A 134 10.18 -11.32 0.53
N TRP A 135 9.24 -11.38 1.49
CA TRP A 135 8.23 -10.36 1.71
C TRP A 135 8.66 -9.27 2.69
N LYS A 136 9.87 -9.37 3.23
CA LYS A 136 10.36 -8.47 4.27
C LYS A 136 10.34 -7.02 3.83
N ILE A 137 9.66 -6.20 4.64
CA ILE A 137 9.71 -4.75 4.62
C ILE A 137 10.18 -4.25 6.00
N TYR A 138 10.68 -3.03 6.09
CA TYR A 138 10.83 -2.38 7.38
C TYR A 138 9.45 -2.06 7.95
N PRO A 139 9.35 -2.04 9.29
CA PRO A 139 8.05 -1.88 9.95
C PRO A 139 7.35 -0.61 9.50
N PRO A 140 6.12 -0.70 8.99
CA PRO A 140 5.37 0.48 8.56
C PRO A 140 4.76 1.27 9.72
N ILE A 141 4.29 2.46 9.39
CA ILE A 141 3.40 3.29 10.19
C ILE A 141 1.98 3.06 9.70
N VAL A 142 1.07 2.71 10.60
CA VAL A 142 -0.34 2.42 10.27
C VAL A 142 -1.24 3.31 11.11
N VAL A 143 -2.04 4.16 10.48
CA VAL A 143 -2.93 5.10 11.17
C VAL A 143 -4.30 5.13 10.50
N GLY A 144 -5.35 4.96 11.30
CA GLY A 144 -6.73 5.09 10.82
C GLY A 144 -7.19 3.97 9.90
N THR A 145 -6.56 2.80 9.93
CA THR A 145 -7.02 1.62 9.17
C THR A 145 -8.42 1.24 9.63
N HIS A 146 -9.37 1.12 8.69
CA HIS A 146 -10.78 0.90 8.98
C HIS A 146 -11.41 -0.02 7.92
N GLY A 147 -12.73 -0.23 7.98
CA GLY A 147 -13.46 -1.17 7.12
C GLY A 147 -13.52 -2.56 7.72
N GLN A 148 -13.05 -3.59 7.02
CA GLN A 148 -12.95 -4.93 7.59
C GLN A 148 -11.96 -4.92 8.75
N ALA A 149 -12.34 -5.54 9.87
CA ALA A 149 -11.50 -5.65 11.04
C ALA A 149 -10.20 -6.40 10.70
N VAL A 150 -9.08 -5.84 11.11
CA VAL A 150 -7.76 -6.46 11.06
C VAL A 150 -7.01 -6.13 12.33
N THR A 151 -6.30 -7.10 12.88
CA THR A 151 -5.38 -6.91 14.01
C THR A 151 -3.97 -7.17 13.50
N PHE A 152 -3.13 -6.16 13.56
CA PHE A 152 -1.73 -6.28 13.16
C PHE A 152 -0.91 -6.94 14.26
N SER A 153 0.02 -7.77 13.86
CA SER A 153 0.96 -8.41 14.80
C SER A 153 1.83 -7.37 15.50
N GLN A 154 1.97 -7.53 16.80
CA GLN A 154 2.83 -6.69 17.64
C GLN A 154 4.24 -7.29 17.81
N GLU A 155 4.58 -8.33 17.05
CA GLU A 155 5.93 -8.89 17.06
C GLU A 155 6.96 -7.84 16.57
N GLU A 156 8.17 -7.96 17.08
CA GLU A 156 9.27 -7.08 16.67
C GLU A 156 9.46 -7.10 15.15
N GLY A 157 9.56 -5.91 14.55
CA GLY A 157 9.76 -5.75 13.11
C GLY A 157 8.47 -5.75 12.28
N GLN A 158 7.29 -5.83 12.90
CA GLN A 158 6.01 -5.77 12.17
C GLN A 158 5.45 -4.35 12.05
N LEU A 159 5.57 -3.52 13.07
CA LEU A 159 5.07 -2.15 13.09
C LEU A 159 6.08 -1.19 13.72
N THR A 160 6.19 0.02 13.17
CA THR A 160 6.86 1.15 13.83
C THR A 160 5.88 1.87 14.73
N TYR A 161 4.66 2.08 14.23
CA TYR A 161 3.62 2.80 14.93
C TYR A 161 2.24 2.37 14.45
N GLU A 162 1.30 2.26 15.38
CA GLU A 162 -0.10 1.96 15.09
C GLU A 162 -1.00 2.88 15.90
N GLU A 163 -2.01 3.47 15.25
CA GLU A 163 -3.00 4.33 15.91
C GLU A 163 -4.36 4.20 15.23
N SER A 164 -5.43 4.24 16.04
CA SER A 164 -6.81 4.33 15.58
C SER A 164 -7.21 3.21 14.61
N THR A 165 -6.74 1.98 14.85
CA THR A 165 -7.21 0.80 14.11
C THR A 165 -8.71 0.58 14.35
N GLY A 166 -9.47 0.45 13.26
CA GLY A 166 -10.92 0.33 13.24
C GLY A 166 -11.65 1.66 13.03
N VAL A 167 -10.97 2.80 13.08
CA VAL A 167 -11.58 4.13 12.98
C VAL A 167 -10.80 5.05 12.07
N LYS A 168 -11.50 5.66 11.12
CA LYS A 168 -10.92 6.70 10.26
C LYS A 168 -10.50 7.92 11.08
N VAL A 169 -9.34 8.49 10.79
CA VAL A 169 -8.81 9.66 11.49
C VAL A 169 -8.91 10.95 10.67
N THR A 170 -8.77 12.07 11.36
CA THR A 170 -8.65 13.41 10.76
C THR A 170 -7.20 13.89 10.89
N PRO A 171 -6.59 14.46 9.82
CA PRO A 171 -7.21 14.77 8.53
C PRO A 171 -7.48 13.52 7.67
N GLU A 172 -8.49 13.59 6.80
CA GLU A 172 -8.83 12.48 5.92
C GLU A 172 -7.67 12.08 5.02
N SER A 173 -6.95 13.05 4.46
CA SER A 173 -5.72 12.86 3.68
C SER A 173 -4.54 13.52 4.37
N LEU A 174 -3.54 12.74 4.70
CA LEU A 174 -2.28 13.23 5.25
C LEU A 174 -1.52 14.07 4.22
N TYR A 175 -1.52 13.66 2.96
CA TYR A 175 -0.85 14.38 1.88
C TYR A 175 -1.42 15.79 1.70
N GLU A 176 -2.75 15.93 1.68
CA GLU A 176 -3.39 17.24 1.58
C GLU A 176 -3.07 18.12 2.78
N ALA A 177 -3.11 17.56 3.99
CA ALA A 177 -2.76 18.29 5.20
C ALA A 177 -1.29 18.76 5.18
N GLN A 178 -0.38 17.93 4.71
CA GLN A 178 1.03 18.30 4.54
C GLN A 178 1.20 19.42 3.50
N LEU A 179 0.46 19.36 2.38
CA LEU A 179 0.46 20.44 1.38
C LEU A 179 -0.09 21.74 1.97
N GLN A 180 -1.24 21.67 2.65
CA GLN A 180 -1.84 22.82 3.33
C GLN A 180 -0.87 23.45 4.33
N ASN A 181 -0.21 22.64 5.14
CA ASN A 181 0.76 23.15 6.14
C ASN A 181 1.99 23.78 5.48
N ARG A 182 2.52 23.18 4.42
CA ARG A 182 3.74 23.65 3.74
C ARG A 182 3.50 24.85 2.82
N LEU A 183 2.39 24.87 2.10
CA LEU A 183 2.10 25.86 1.05
C LEU A 183 1.12 26.93 1.50
N GLY A 184 0.39 26.72 2.59
CA GLY A 184 -0.74 27.54 3.01
C GLY A 184 -2.05 27.24 2.26
N TYR A 185 -2.03 26.29 1.31
CA TYR A 185 -3.20 25.92 0.52
C TYR A 185 -3.08 24.50 -0.07
N VAL A 186 -4.21 23.88 -0.39
CA VAL A 186 -4.24 22.67 -1.21
C VAL A 186 -4.30 23.09 -2.69
N PRO A 187 -3.38 22.63 -3.54
CA PRO A 187 -3.31 23.03 -4.94
C PRO A 187 -4.61 22.76 -5.72
N ALA A 188 -4.94 23.67 -6.66
CA ALA A 188 -6.17 23.58 -7.43
C ALA A 188 -6.27 22.27 -8.25
N TRP A 189 -5.15 21.79 -8.79
CA TRP A 189 -5.11 20.53 -9.53
C TRP A 189 -5.53 19.33 -8.68
N LEU A 190 -5.15 19.32 -7.38
CA LEU A 190 -5.50 18.23 -6.49
C LEU A 190 -6.98 18.31 -6.09
N LYS A 191 -7.49 19.55 -5.87
CA LYS A 191 -8.93 19.76 -5.63
C LYS A 191 -9.80 19.33 -6.81
N ALA A 192 -9.31 19.49 -8.02
CA ALA A 192 -10.03 19.08 -9.23
C ALA A 192 -10.09 17.56 -9.43
N LEU A 193 -9.29 16.78 -8.68
CA LEU A 193 -9.34 15.32 -8.69
C LEU A 193 -10.35 14.72 -7.68
N LYS A 194 -10.93 15.54 -6.81
CA LYS A 194 -11.96 15.10 -5.86
C LYS A 194 -13.30 14.95 -6.54
#